data_2d15e6142fd9275a24f50f1b13f7be32
#
_entry.id   2d15e6142fd9275a24f50f1b13f7be32
#
_cell.length_a   1.000
_cell.length_b   1.000
_cell.length_c   1.000
_cell.angle_alpha   90.00
_cell.angle_beta   90.00
_cell.angle_gamma   90.00
#
_symmetry.space_group_name_H-M   'P 1'
#
loop_
_entity.id
_entity.type
_entity.pdbx_description
1 polymer ?
#
loop_
_entity_poly.entity_id
_entity_poly.type
_entity_poly.pdbx_seq_one_letter_code
_entity_poly.pdbx_strand_id
1 'polypeptide(L)'
;MVLPLQIPFANGKDTAPVRKLNEASAVKSIGNGTTCPRDLTCNQDVALVFTVLSESVAARLRDYGLKCTGVQVYLRDNELHSLTRQKKLSKPTYLSTDILQAGMELLVQNYTWQKPLRSIGIRAIDLVTENSFMELSLFDDNDKLIQQENLAHTIDALRSRFGHDVVLKASCLLDTKLTGFNPKEDQTIRPVSY
;
A
#
# COMPACT_ATOMS: atom_id res chain seq x y z
N MET A 1 11.74 -0.71 27.54
CA MET A 1 11.59 -2.09 28.08
C MET A 1 11.86 -3.02 26.91
N VAL A 2 13.07 -3.62 26.86
CA VAL A 2 13.49 -4.52 25.78
C VAL A 2 12.77 -5.85 26.00
N LEU A 3 12.03 -6.31 25.01
CA LEU A 3 11.31 -7.60 25.07
C LEU A 3 12.31 -8.75 25.28
N PRO A 4 12.05 -9.70 26.19
CA PRO A 4 13.00 -10.78 26.55
C PRO A 4 13.40 -11.70 25.39
N LEU A 5 12.66 -11.69 24.27
CA LEU A 5 12.95 -12.45 23.05
C LEU A 5 14.10 -11.88 22.19
N GLN A 6 14.49 -10.62 22.37
CA GLN A 6 15.55 -10.01 21.54
C GLN A 6 16.97 -10.36 22.04
N ILE A 7 17.12 -10.72 23.29
CA ILE A 7 18.43 -11.03 23.89
C ILE A 7 19.03 -12.32 23.32
N PRO A 8 18.30 -13.43 23.13
CA PRO A 8 18.83 -14.63 22.50
C PRO A 8 19.29 -14.40 21.06
N PHE A 9 18.54 -13.62 20.25
CA PHE A 9 18.91 -13.30 18.87
C PHE A 9 20.21 -12.47 18.81
N ALA A 10 20.32 -11.44 19.64
CA ALA A 10 21.53 -10.61 19.71
C ALA A 10 22.79 -11.39 20.13
N ASN A 11 22.64 -12.48 20.87
CA ASN A 11 23.72 -13.35 21.30
C ASN A 11 23.94 -14.58 20.39
N GLY A 12 23.33 -14.63 19.21
CA GLY A 12 23.45 -15.74 18.26
C GLY A 12 22.85 -17.06 18.75
N LYS A 13 21.96 -17.02 19.74
CA LYS A 13 21.28 -18.20 20.32
C LYS A 13 19.90 -18.44 19.69
N ASP A 14 19.75 -18.04 18.42
CA ASP A 14 18.54 -18.35 17.65
C ASP A 14 18.52 -19.84 17.32
N THR A 15 17.51 -20.54 17.81
CA THR A 15 17.27 -21.97 17.53
C THR A 15 16.14 -22.18 16.52
N ALA A 16 15.59 -21.11 15.95
CA ALA A 16 14.55 -21.22 14.96
C ALA A 16 15.06 -21.96 13.71
N PRO A 17 14.29 -22.92 13.18
CA PRO A 17 14.71 -23.65 11.98
C PRO A 17 14.77 -22.71 10.78
N VAL A 18 15.84 -22.84 9.99
CA VAL A 18 15.98 -22.09 8.73
C VAL A 18 14.86 -22.55 7.77
N ARG A 19 14.09 -21.58 7.25
CA ARG A 19 13.05 -21.89 6.27
C ARG A 19 13.64 -22.53 5.02
N LYS A 20 13.01 -23.59 4.55
CA LYS A 20 13.40 -24.26 3.29
C LYS A 20 12.84 -23.44 2.11
N LEU A 21 13.54 -23.50 0.98
CA LEU A 21 13.22 -22.77 -0.24
C LEU A 21 11.76 -22.99 -0.74
N ASN A 22 11.17 -24.14 -0.40
CA ASN A 22 9.80 -24.53 -0.81
C ASN A 22 8.73 -24.27 0.26
N GLU A 23 9.09 -23.68 1.39
CA GLU A 23 8.13 -23.25 2.42
C GLU A 23 7.69 -21.82 2.13
N ALA A 24 6.83 -21.65 1.11
CA ALA A 24 6.25 -20.35 0.79
C ALA A 24 5.37 -19.87 1.95
N SER A 25 5.81 -18.84 2.66
CA SER A 25 4.96 -18.15 3.63
C SER A 25 3.85 -17.44 2.87
N ALA A 26 2.59 -17.67 3.24
CA ALA A 26 1.48 -16.91 2.67
C ALA A 26 1.71 -15.41 2.86
N VAL A 27 1.52 -14.63 1.79
CA VAL A 27 1.63 -13.17 1.86
C VAL A 27 0.52 -12.64 2.76
N LYS A 28 0.88 -12.03 3.88
CA LYS A 28 -0.09 -11.53 4.87
C LYS A 28 -0.57 -10.11 4.58
N SER A 29 0.25 -9.30 3.96
CA SER A 29 -0.06 -7.91 3.61
C SER A 29 0.86 -7.41 2.51
N ILE A 30 0.41 -6.43 1.73
CA ILE A 30 1.20 -5.74 0.71
C ILE A 30 1.11 -4.25 0.98
N GLY A 31 2.24 -3.59 1.16
CA GLY A 31 2.27 -2.17 1.47
C GLY A 31 3.50 -1.48 0.94
N ASN A 32 3.39 -0.17 0.80
CA ASN A 32 4.47 0.74 0.49
C ASN A 32 4.38 1.98 1.36
N GLY A 33 5.51 2.61 1.59
CA GLY A 33 5.60 3.88 2.28
C GLY A 33 6.83 4.64 1.83
N THR A 34 6.81 5.95 2.01
CA THR A 34 7.92 6.83 1.65
C THR A 34 8.13 7.91 2.68
N THR A 35 9.36 8.39 2.77
CA THR A 35 9.67 9.67 3.42
C THR A 35 9.66 10.72 2.32
N CYS A 36 8.78 11.69 2.46
CA CYS A 36 8.56 12.69 1.43
C CYS A 36 9.76 13.66 1.32
N PRO A 37 10.05 14.19 0.12
CA PRO A 37 11.15 15.14 -0.09
C PRO A 37 10.93 16.48 0.63
N ARG A 38 9.69 16.82 0.92
CA ARG A 38 9.26 17.94 1.75
C ARG A 38 8.18 17.52 2.72
N ASP A 39 7.97 18.30 3.75
CA ASP A 39 6.85 18.11 4.67
C ASP A 39 5.51 18.30 3.94
N LEU A 40 4.55 17.42 4.24
CA LEU A 40 3.19 17.51 3.74
C LEU A 40 2.35 18.33 4.72
N THR A 41 1.63 19.33 4.21
CA THR A 41 0.92 20.30 5.04
C THR A 41 -0.59 20.30 4.85
N CYS A 42 -1.10 19.54 3.89
CA CYS A 42 -2.53 19.45 3.58
C CYS A 42 -2.95 18.08 3.04
N ASN A 43 -4.26 17.84 3.03
CA ASN A 43 -4.81 16.59 2.50
C ASN A 43 -4.48 16.36 1.02
N GLN A 44 -4.32 17.43 0.23
CA GLN A 44 -3.97 17.33 -1.18
C GLN A 44 -2.57 16.76 -1.39
N ASP A 45 -1.58 17.21 -0.59
CA ASP A 45 -0.23 16.66 -0.62
C ASP A 45 -0.25 15.14 -0.36
N VAL A 46 -0.98 14.72 0.68
CA VAL A 46 -1.11 13.30 1.02
C VAL A 46 -1.83 12.52 -0.09
N ALA A 47 -2.88 13.08 -0.69
CA ALA A 47 -3.60 12.45 -1.77
C ALA A 47 -2.70 12.18 -2.99
N LEU A 48 -1.79 13.10 -3.32
CA LEU A 48 -0.82 12.91 -4.40
C LEU A 48 0.12 11.73 -4.12
N VAL A 49 0.72 11.68 -2.93
CA VAL A 49 1.63 10.60 -2.56
C VAL A 49 0.88 9.27 -2.42
N PHE A 50 -0.30 9.26 -1.78
CA PHE A 50 -1.13 8.06 -1.67
C PHE A 50 -1.59 7.54 -3.04
N THR A 51 -1.77 8.41 -4.03
CA THR A 51 -2.08 7.99 -5.41
C THR A 51 -0.97 7.06 -5.94
N VAL A 52 0.29 7.49 -5.85
CA VAL A 52 1.44 6.70 -6.31
C VAL A 52 1.59 5.41 -5.51
N LEU A 53 1.49 5.50 -4.18
CA LEU A 53 1.61 4.33 -3.30
C LEU A 53 0.49 3.31 -3.52
N SER A 54 -0.76 3.78 -3.69
CA SER A 54 -1.92 2.91 -3.94
C SER A 54 -1.81 2.19 -5.27
N GLU A 55 -1.32 2.85 -6.32
CA GLU A 55 -1.09 2.20 -7.62
C GLU A 55 -0.05 1.09 -7.51
N SER A 56 1.04 1.33 -6.79
CA SER A 56 2.07 0.32 -6.58
C SER A 56 1.57 -0.88 -5.75
N VAL A 57 0.79 -0.62 -4.69
CA VAL A 57 0.18 -1.69 -3.86
C VAL A 57 -0.82 -2.48 -4.68
N ALA A 58 -1.68 -1.81 -5.45
CA ALA A 58 -2.69 -2.42 -6.31
C ALA A 58 -2.07 -3.30 -7.41
N ALA A 59 -1.04 -2.82 -8.09
CA ALA A 59 -0.33 -3.61 -9.09
C ALA A 59 0.26 -4.89 -8.49
N ARG A 60 0.87 -4.81 -7.30
CA ARG A 60 1.41 -5.98 -6.60
C ARG A 60 0.32 -6.95 -6.14
N LEU A 61 -0.86 -6.46 -5.73
CA LEU A 61 -2.00 -7.34 -5.43
C LEU A 61 -2.38 -8.16 -6.66
N ARG A 62 -2.51 -7.52 -7.83
CA ARG A 62 -2.82 -8.21 -9.10
C ARG A 62 -1.71 -9.16 -9.52
N ASP A 63 -0.43 -8.78 -9.39
CA ASP A 63 0.72 -9.65 -9.69
C ASP A 63 0.69 -10.95 -8.85
N TYR A 64 0.16 -10.90 -7.62
CA TYR A 64 0.01 -12.08 -6.76
C TYR A 64 -1.35 -12.78 -6.85
N GLY A 65 -2.28 -12.30 -7.68
CA GLY A 65 -3.66 -12.82 -7.77
C GLY A 65 -4.44 -12.66 -6.46
N LEU A 66 -4.22 -11.54 -5.76
CA LEU A 66 -4.80 -11.25 -4.45
C LEU A 66 -5.70 -10.01 -4.49
N LYS A 67 -6.73 -10.01 -3.63
CA LYS A 67 -7.56 -8.86 -3.27
C LYS A 67 -7.39 -8.58 -1.79
N CYS A 68 -7.55 -7.32 -1.36
CA CYS A 68 -7.56 -6.97 0.06
C CYS A 68 -8.98 -6.69 0.53
N THR A 69 -9.25 -7.03 1.79
CA THR A 69 -10.51 -6.71 2.49
C THR A 69 -10.30 -5.64 3.57
N GLY A 70 -9.07 -5.13 3.71
CA GLY A 70 -8.76 -4.05 4.63
C GLY A 70 -7.61 -3.18 4.11
N VAL A 71 -7.60 -1.93 4.56
CA VAL A 71 -6.55 -0.96 4.28
C VAL A 71 -6.04 -0.39 5.58
N GLN A 72 -4.72 -0.26 5.68
CA GLN A 72 -4.01 0.35 6.79
C GLN A 72 -3.19 1.52 6.28
N VAL A 73 -3.18 2.63 7.02
CA VAL A 73 -2.30 3.76 6.77
C VAL A 73 -1.31 3.92 7.91
N TYR A 74 -0.11 4.36 7.55
CA TYR A 74 0.95 4.78 8.45
C TYR A 74 1.25 6.25 8.17
N LEU A 75 1.22 7.08 9.20
CA LEU A 75 1.48 8.50 9.16
C LEU A 75 2.56 8.82 10.19
N ARG A 76 3.57 9.59 9.81
CA ARG A 76 4.59 10.06 10.75
C ARG A 76 4.85 11.54 10.52
N ASP A 77 4.76 12.31 11.59
CA ASP A 77 5.03 13.74 11.56
C ASP A 77 6.54 14.06 11.51
N ASN A 78 6.88 15.34 11.42
CA ASN A 78 8.26 15.84 11.38
C ASN A 78 8.98 15.76 12.73
N GLU A 79 8.27 15.51 13.84
CA GLU A 79 8.83 15.23 15.16
C GLU A 79 8.95 13.72 15.47
N LEU A 80 8.75 12.87 14.45
CA LEU A 80 8.86 11.40 14.52
C LEU A 80 7.72 10.70 15.28
N HIS A 81 6.65 11.38 15.67
CA HIS A 81 5.47 10.71 16.19
C HIS A 81 4.76 9.97 15.06
N SER A 82 4.39 8.74 15.32
CA SER A 82 3.74 7.89 14.31
C SER A 82 2.34 7.47 14.73
N LEU A 83 1.47 7.41 13.74
CA LEU A 83 0.09 6.96 13.86
C LEU A 83 -0.17 5.86 12.83
N THR A 84 -0.77 4.77 13.26
CA THR A 84 -1.24 3.71 12.36
C THR A 84 -2.72 3.50 12.57
N ARG A 85 -3.50 3.47 11.49
CA ARG A 85 -4.93 3.21 11.51
C ARG A 85 -5.32 2.30 10.37
N GLN A 86 -6.36 1.50 10.59
CA GLN A 86 -6.86 0.58 9.59
C GLN A 86 -8.38 0.53 9.57
N LYS A 87 -8.95 0.14 8.44
CA LYS A 87 -10.37 -0.12 8.30
C LYS A 87 -10.61 -1.32 7.39
N LYS A 88 -11.73 -2.00 7.61
CA LYS A 88 -12.23 -3.01 6.68
C LYS A 88 -12.94 -2.34 5.51
N LEU A 89 -12.82 -2.94 4.36
CA LEU A 89 -13.56 -2.57 3.15
C LEU A 89 -14.86 -3.35 3.08
N SER A 90 -15.87 -2.78 2.44
CA SER A 90 -17.16 -3.45 2.21
C SER A 90 -17.03 -4.64 1.26
N LYS A 91 -16.08 -4.57 0.31
CA LYS A 91 -15.83 -5.60 -0.71
C LYS A 91 -14.33 -5.82 -0.89
N PRO A 92 -13.92 -7.06 -1.22
CA PRO A 92 -12.55 -7.32 -1.62
C PRO A 92 -12.19 -6.56 -2.89
N THR A 93 -11.05 -5.89 -2.92
CA THR A 93 -10.59 -5.09 -4.07
C THR A 93 -9.09 -5.18 -4.29
N TYR A 94 -8.66 -4.96 -5.52
CA TYR A 94 -7.29 -4.65 -5.91
C TYR A 94 -7.21 -3.34 -6.70
N LEU A 95 -8.28 -2.55 -6.71
CA LEU A 95 -8.30 -1.28 -7.42
C LEU A 95 -7.60 -0.19 -6.60
N SER A 96 -6.71 0.53 -7.25
CA SER A 96 -5.96 1.63 -6.60
C SER A 96 -6.87 2.77 -6.12
N THR A 97 -8.00 2.97 -6.77
CA THR A 97 -9.01 3.97 -6.40
C THR A 97 -9.64 3.68 -5.05
N ASP A 98 -10.00 2.43 -4.80
CA ASP A 98 -10.65 2.01 -3.55
C ASP A 98 -9.67 2.08 -2.39
N ILE A 99 -8.42 1.63 -2.63
CA ILE A 99 -7.33 1.68 -1.65
C ILE A 99 -7.00 3.14 -1.30
N LEU A 100 -6.91 4.02 -2.32
CA LEU A 100 -6.68 5.45 -2.13
C LEU A 100 -7.81 6.09 -1.32
N GLN A 101 -9.06 5.84 -1.70
CA GLN A 101 -10.22 6.39 -1.01
C GLN A 101 -10.22 5.97 0.47
N ALA A 102 -10.05 4.68 0.76
CA ALA A 102 -9.98 4.19 2.13
C ALA A 102 -8.82 4.82 2.92
N GLY A 103 -7.68 5.01 2.28
CA GLY A 103 -6.53 5.69 2.88
C GLY A 103 -6.82 7.15 3.22
N MET A 104 -7.47 7.88 2.33
CA MET A 104 -7.86 9.28 2.55
C MET A 104 -8.94 9.42 3.63
N GLU A 105 -9.91 8.52 3.68
CA GLU A 105 -10.90 8.50 4.75
C GLU A 105 -10.26 8.30 6.12
N LEU A 106 -9.29 7.37 6.22
CA LEU A 106 -8.54 7.14 7.45
C LEU A 106 -7.71 8.38 7.86
N LEU A 107 -7.09 9.07 6.90
CA LEU A 107 -6.38 10.32 7.16
C LEU A 107 -7.32 11.37 7.75
N VAL A 108 -8.41 11.67 7.06
CA VAL A 108 -9.36 12.73 7.45
C VAL A 108 -10.00 12.45 8.81
N GLN A 109 -10.31 11.19 9.10
CA GLN A 109 -10.93 10.80 10.37
C GLN A 109 -9.99 10.82 11.57
N ASN A 110 -8.68 10.66 11.34
CA ASN A 110 -7.74 10.39 12.44
C ASN A 110 -6.59 11.38 12.55
N TYR A 111 -6.39 12.28 11.58
CA TYR A 111 -5.29 13.23 11.59
C TYR A 111 -5.78 14.68 11.58
N THR A 112 -5.39 15.42 12.62
CA THR A 112 -5.72 16.83 12.79
C THR A 112 -4.50 17.69 12.53
N TRP A 113 -4.26 18.21 11.42
CA TRP A 113 -3.09 18.97 10.95
C TRP A 113 -2.42 19.93 11.97
N GLN A 114 -2.11 19.40 13.18
CA GLN A 114 -1.33 20.15 14.19
C GLN A 114 0.14 20.25 13.82
N LYS A 115 0.64 19.25 13.09
CA LYS A 115 2.02 19.15 12.61
C LYS A 115 2.03 18.67 11.17
N PRO A 116 3.04 19.03 10.38
CA PRO A 116 3.18 18.48 9.04
C PRO A 116 3.62 17.02 9.08
N LEU A 117 3.20 16.24 8.08
CA LEU A 117 3.61 14.86 7.91
C LEU A 117 4.92 14.77 7.11
N ARG A 118 5.84 13.92 7.57
CA ARG A 118 7.13 13.66 6.93
C ARG A 118 7.20 12.34 6.19
N SER A 119 6.57 11.30 6.74
CA SER A 119 6.54 9.97 6.12
C SER A 119 5.12 9.44 6.15
N ILE A 120 4.70 8.83 5.05
CA ILE A 120 3.40 8.19 4.94
C ILE A 120 3.51 6.85 4.24
N GLY A 121 2.57 5.96 4.54
CA GLY A 121 2.49 4.64 3.93
C GLY A 121 1.06 4.15 3.85
N ILE A 122 0.81 3.29 2.88
CA ILE A 122 -0.45 2.59 2.70
C ILE A 122 -0.21 1.09 2.52
N ARG A 123 -1.07 0.28 3.10
CA ARG A 123 -0.94 -1.18 3.12
C ARG A 123 -2.29 -1.84 2.93
N ALA A 124 -2.34 -2.79 2.04
CA ALA A 124 -3.41 -3.75 1.87
C ALA A 124 -3.25 -4.88 2.89
N ILE A 125 -4.26 -5.16 3.67
CA ILE A 125 -4.31 -6.18 4.73
C ILE A 125 -5.50 -7.11 4.52
N ASP A 126 -5.54 -8.20 5.28
CA ASP A 126 -6.60 -9.22 5.21
C ASP A 126 -6.80 -9.70 3.77
N LEU A 127 -5.70 -10.25 3.21
CA LEU A 127 -5.64 -10.65 1.81
C LEU A 127 -6.43 -11.93 1.56
N VAL A 128 -7.15 -11.95 0.45
CA VAL A 128 -7.90 -13.10 -0.07
C VAL A 128 -7.47 -13.37 -1.52
N THR A 129 -7.64 -14.59 -1.99
CA THR A 129 -7.37 -14.92 -3.40
C THR A 129 -8.39 -14.23 -4.31
N GLU A 130 -7.97 -13.81 -5.50
CA GLU A 130 -8.82 -13.15 -6.49
C GLU A 130 -10.09 -13.97 -6.81
N ASN A 131 -9.96 -15.29 -6.84
CA ASN A 131 -11.04 -16.23 -7.11
C ASN A 131 -11.93 -16.53 -5.89
N SER A 132 -11.74 -15.86 -4.76
CA SER A 132 -12.61 -16.00 -3.60
C SER A 132 -14.04 -15.61 -3.98
N PHE A 133 -15.02 -16.44 -3.55
CA PHE A 133 -16.43 -16.13 -3.78
C PHE A 133 -16.75 -14.74 -3.28
N MET A 134 -17.19 -13.88 -4.20
CA MET A 134 -17.65 -12.54 -3.90
C MET A 134 -19.17 -12.55 -4.03
N GLU A 135 -19.88 -12.19 -2.96
CA GLU A 135 -21.30 -11.93 -3.06
C GLU A 135 -21.49 -10.70 -3.93
N LEU A 136 -22.00 -10.91 -5.16
CA LEU A 136 -22.36 -9.83 -6.04
C LEU A 136 -23.71 -9.25 -5.54
N SER A 137 -23.72 -8.00 -5.16
CA SER A 137 -24.97 -7.30 -4.89
C SER A 137 -25.69 -7.01 -6.21
N LEU A 138 -26.99 -7.22 -6.24
CA LEU A 138 -27.84 -6.87 -7.39
C LEU A 138 -27.86 -5.36 -7.69
N PHE A 139 -27.40 -4.55 -6.75
CA PHE A 139 -27.34 -3.08 -6.86
C PHE A 139 -25.97 -2.56 -7.29
N ASP A 140 -25.01 -3.45 -7.56
CA ASP A 140 -23.67 -3.06 -7.99
C ASP A 140 -23.65 -2.87 -9.50
N ASP A 141 -22.98 -1.82 -9.93
CA ASP A 141 -22.63 -1.60 -11.34
C ASP A 141 -21.45 -2.50 -11.72
N ASN A 142 -21.76 -3.78 -11.99
CA ASN A 142 -20.77 -4.78 -12.34
C ASN A 142 -20.04 -4.44 -13.64
N ASP A 143 -20.70 -3.80 -14.60
CA ASP A 143 -20.07 -3.42 -15.88
C ASP A 143 -18.97 -2.38 -15.66
N LYS A 144 -19.23 -1.42 -14.79
CA LYS A 144 -18.24 -0.41 -14.41
C LYS A 144 -17.05 -1.01 -13.66
N LEU A 145 -17.31 -1.97 -12.77
CA LEU A 145 -16.25 -2.68 -12.04
C LEU A 145 -15.35 -3.44 -13.02
N ILE A 146 -15.95 -4.22 -13.93
CA ILE A 146 -15.21 -4.96 -14.96
C ILE A 146 -14.38 -4.03 -15.85
N GLN A 147 -14.93 -2.89 -16.24
CA GLN A 147 -14.19 -1.88 -17.01
C GLN A 147 -12.98 -1.34 -16.23
N GLN A 148 -13.14 -1.06 -14.94
CA GLN A 148 -12.04 -0.57 -14.09
C GLN A 148 -10.97 -1.64 -13.89
N GLU A 149 -11.34 -2.90 -13.69
CA GLU A 149 -10.42 -4.02 -13.58
C GLU A 149 -9.64 -4.22 -14.90
N ASN A 150 -10.33 -4.21 -16.05
CA ASN A 150 -9.69 -4.33 -17.37
C ASN A 150 -8.73 -3.17 -17.64
N LEU A 151 -9.11 -1.95 -17.30
CA LEU A 151 -8.23 -0.78 -17.41
C LEU A 151 -6.98 -0.93 -16.54
N ALA A 152 -7.14 -1.40 -15.30
CA ALA A 152 -6.02 -1.61 -14.39
C ALA A 152 -5.02 -2.64 -14.94
N HIS A 153 -5.49 -3.78 -15.45
CA HIS A 153 -4.65 -4.77 -16.11
C HIS A 153 -3.95 -4.24 -17.36
N THR A 154 -4.65 -3.43 -18.18
CA THR A 154 -4.08 -2.81 -19.37
C THR A 154 -2.95 -1.85 -19.00
N ILE A 155 -3.13 -1.03 -17.96
CA ILE A 155 -2.09 -0.12 -17.45
C ILE A 155 -0.88 -0.91 -16.95
N ASP A 156 -1.09 -2.01 -16.22
CA ASP A 156 0.02 -2.85 -15.74
C ASP A 156 0.80 -3.46 -16.91
N ALA A 157 0.12 -3.94 -17.94
CA ALA A 157 0.75 -4.47 -19.14
C ALA A 157 1.59 -3.41 -19.89
N LEU A 158 1.08 -2.19 -20.00
CA LEU A 158 1.81 -1.07 -20.59
C LEU A 158 3.05 -0.70 -19.77
N ARG A 159 2.89 -0.59 -18.46
CA ARG A 159 4.00 -0.27 -17.54
C ARG A 159 5.06 -1.37 -17.51
N SER A 160 4.67 -2.64 -17.59
CA SER A 160 5.61 -3.76 -17.69
C SER A 160 6.45 -3.73 -18.96
N ARG A 161 5.87 -3.27 -20.08
CA ARG A 161 6.53 -3.23 -21.39
C ARG A 161 7.37 -1.99 -21.63
N PHE A 162 6.89 -0.83 -21.17
CA PHE A 162 7.44 0.48 -21.55
C PHE A 162 7.99 1.29 -20.37
N GLY A 163 7.89 0.76 -19.14
CA GLY A 163 8.32 1.42 -17.92
C GLY A 163 7.19 2.08 -17.13
N HIS A 164 7.49 2.40 -15.87
CA HIS A 164 6.50 2.91 -14.91
C HIS A 164 5.86 4.22 -15.36
N ASP A 165 6.64 5.11 -15.96
CA ASP A 165 6.24 6.48 -16.26
C ASP A 165 5.44 6.63 -17.55
N VAL A 166 5.22 5.53 -18.31
CA VAL A 166 4.52 5.58 -19.60
C VAL A 166 3.05 5.97 -19.46
N VAL A 167 2.43 5.64 -18.33
CA VAL A 167 1.05 6.01 -18.00
C VAL A 167 1.00 6.49 -16.57
N LEU A 168 0.71 7.79 -16.38
CA LEU A 168 0.55 8.41 -15.07
C LEU A 168 -0.83 9.06 -14.97
N LYS A 169 -1.37 9.12 -13.75
CA LYS A 169 -2.56 9.93 -13.49
C LYS A 169 -2.21 11.42 -13.63
N ALA A 170 -3.07 12.18 -14.28
CA ALA A 170 -2.86 13.62 -14.48
C ALA A 170 -2.65 14.38 -13.16
N SER A 171 -3.27 13.95 -12.06
CA SER A 171 -3.04 14.52 -10.73
C SER A 171 -1.58 14.44 -10.28
N CYS A 172 -0.82 13.45 -10.73
CA CYS A 172 0.61 13.33 -10.40
C CYS A 172 1.46 14.48 -10.99
N LEU A 173 0.97 15.16 -12.02
CA LEU A 173 1.65 16.31 -12.63
C LEU A 173 1.52 17.60 -11.81
N LEU A 174 0.63 17.65 -10.80
CA LEU A 174 0.44 18.82 -9.95
C LEU A 174 1.66 19.11 -9.06
N ASP A 175 2.36 18.08 -8.62
CA ASP A 175 3.62 18.20 -7.88
C ASP A 175 4.52 17.00 -8.17
N THR A 176 5.35 17.11 -9.19
CA THR A 176 6.27 16.07 -9.62
C THR A 176 7.38 15.76 -8.60
N LYS A 177 7.67 16.69 -7.68
CA LYS A 177 8.63 16.43 -6.59
C LYS A 177 8.06 15.44 -5.57
N LEU A 178 6.74 15.48 -5.32
CA LEU A 178 6.06 14.55 -4.43
C LEU A 178 5.72 13.21 -5.08
N THR A 179 5.51 13.18 -6.39
CA THR A 179 4.97 12.02 -7.12
C THR A 179 5.97 11.33 -8.05
N GLY A 180 7.09 12.00 -8.38
CA GLY A 180 8.09 11.51 -9.33
C GLY A 180 9.05 10.48 -8.73
N PHE A 181 8.52 9.49 -8.00
CA PHE A 181 9.29 8.36 -7.48
C PHE A 181 8.64 7.04 -7.89
N ASN A 182 9.46 6.00 -8.08
CA ASN A 182 8.99 4.66 -8.38
C ASN A 182 9.03 3.79 -7.12
N PRO A 183 7.89 3.49 -6.47
CA PRO A 183 7.89 2.71 -5.23
C PRO A 183 8.42 1.27 -5.38
N LYS A 184 8.58 0.75 -6.60
CA LYS A 184 9.18 -0.57 -6.85
C LYS A 184 10.71 -0.51 -6.84
N GLU A 185 11.30 0.56 -7.35
CA GLU A 185 12.75 0.74 -7.49
C GLU A 185 13.37 1.38 -6.25
N ASP A 186 12.65 2.32 -5.64
CA ASP A 186 13.13 3.03 -4.44
C ASP A 186 13.00 2.20 -3.15
N GLN A 187 12.47 0.99 -3.22
CA GLN A 187 12.45 0.09 -2.06
C GLN A 187 13.85 -0.47 -1.83
N THR A 188 14.57 0.14 -0.90
CA THR A 188 15.66 -0.54 -0.21
C THR A 188 15.08 -1.86 0.32
N ILE A 189 15.64 -2.98 -0.12
CA ILE A 189 15.29 -4.31 0.39
C ILE A 189 15.47 -4.26 1.90
N ARG A 190 14.38 -4.04 2.63
CA ARG A 190 14.41 -4.30 4.07
C ARG A 190 14.36 -5.80 4.20
N PRO A 191 15.33 -6.43 4.85
CA PRO A 191 15.23 -7.84 5.16
C PRO A 191 13.89 -8.06 5.85
N VAL A 192 13.13 -9.02 5.35
CA VAL A 192 11.83 -9.37 5.92
C VAL A 192 12.10 -9.67 7.39
N SER A 193 11.60 -8.86 8.30
CA SER A 193 11.64 -9.20 9.71
C SER A 193 10.79 -10.44 9.90
N TYR A 194 11.47 -11.53 10.23
CA TYR A 194 10.89 -12.84 10.51
C TYR A 194 10.07 -12.82 11.78
#